data_41ce25c8c18272ae4857b2df0f9e51cd
#
_entry.id   41ce25c8c18272ae4857b2df0f9e51cd
#
_cell.length_a   1.000
_cell.length_b   1.000
_cell.length_c   1.000
_cell.angle_alpha   90.00
_cell.angle_beta   90.00
_cell.angle_gamma   90.00
#
_symmetry.space_group_name_H-M   'P 1'
#
loop_
_entity.id
_entity.type
_entity.pdbx_description
1 polymer ?
#
loop_
_entity_poly.entity_id
_entity_poly.type
_entity_poly.pdbx_seq_one_letter_code
_entity_poly.pdbx_strand_id
1 'polypeptide(L)'
;MNRIRLFAIGMLMTFALTAAAQQTATAPASVDKADHSTQRTDPVENHLKKLSEQLSLTPDQEDQVRPILREMHDSMAKAEQDQNLSDDERKAQKHAAFMKADSQIRPILNDDQKKTLDQLEQQMHPGEHGK
;
A
#
# COMPACT_ATOMS: atom_id res chain seq x y z
N MET A 1 -35.84 -3.69 -6.33
CA MET A 1 -36.29 -2.70 -7.34
C MET A 1 -35.08 -2.16 -8.06
N ASN A 2 -35.00 -2.55 -9.30
CA ASN A 2 -33.94 -2.29 -10.25
C ASN A 2 -33.73 -0.80 -10.51
N ARG A 3 -32.47 -0.37 -10.64
CA ARG A 3 -32.13 0.75 -11.55
C ARG A 3 -30.80 0.49 -12.23
N ILE A 4 -30.90 -0.28 -13.31
CA ILE A 4 -29.98 -0.30 -14.43
C ILE A 4 -29.99 1.08 -15.06
N ARG A 5 -28.84 1.73 -15.20
CA ARG A 5 -28.64 2.84 -16.13
C ARG A 5 -27.54 2.49 -17.11
N LEU A 6 -28.01 1.97 -18.26
CA LEU A 6 -27.25 1.99 -19.51
C LEU A 6 -27.04 3.45 -19.93
N PHE A 7 -25.82 3.83 -20.26
CA PHE A 7 -25.53 4.88 -21.20
C PHE A 7 -24.57 4.36 -22.26
N ALA A 8 -25.17 4.02 -23.39
CA ALA A 8 -24.52 3.88 -24.67
C ALA A 8 -24.75 5.18 -25.46
N ILE A 9 -23.71 5.82 -25.92
CA ILE A 9 -23.63 6.74 -27.07
C ILE A 9 -22.12 6.81 -27.34
N GLY A 10 -21.61 6.31 -28.36
CA GLY A 10 -21.58 6.37 -29.76
C GLY A 10 -21.14 7.74 -30.28
N MET A 11 -19.84 7.90 -30.60
CA MET A 11 -19.45 8.89 -31.60
C MET A 11 -18.15 8.50 -32.31
N LEU A 12 -18.39 8.02 -33.51
CA LEU A 12 -17.45 7.80 -34.59
C LEU A 12 -17.01 9.17 -35.11
N MET A 13 -15.71 9.46 -35.15
CA MET A 13 -15.16 10.48 -36.06
C MET A 13 -13.87 9.98 -36.68
N THR A 14 -14.05 9.59 -37.92
CA THR A 14 -13.02 9.47 -38.93
C THR A 14 -12.49 10.86 -39.30
N PHE A 15 -11.19 11.05 -39.29
CA PHE A 15 -10.53 12.06 -40.14
C PHE A 15 -9.22 11.56 -40.73
N ALA A 16 -9.12 11.90 -42.01
CA ALA A 16 -8.27 11.40 -43.03
C ALA A 16 -6.79 11.80 -42.90
N LEU A 17 -6.03 10.95 -43.60
CA LEU A 17 -4.68 11.13 -44.15
C LEU A 17 -4.27 12.56 -44.54
N THR A 18 -3.09 12.96 -44.10
CA THR A 18 -2.17 13.69 -44.98
C THR A 18 -0.73 13.31 -44.66
N ALA A 19 -0.07 12.73 -45.63
CA ALA A 19 1.36 12.47 -45.63
C ALA A 19 2.10 13.77 -46.01
N ALA A 20 3.16 14.08 -45.30
CA ALA A 20 4.31 14.82 -45.85
C ALA A 20 5.56 14.46 -45.05
N ALA A 21 6.54 14.00 -45.79
CA ALA A 21 7.85 13.57 -45.37
C ALA A 21 8.75 14.76 -45.00
N GLN A 22 9.76 14.42 -44.23
CA GLN A 22 11.19 14.79 -44.22
C GLN A 22 11.66 15.15 -42.81
N GLN A 23 12.48 14.23 -42.26
CA GLN A 23 13.94 14.33 -42.07
C GLN A 23 14.37 15.46 -41.14
N THR A 24 14.93 15.15 -40.04
CA THR A 24 16.32 14.81 -39.80
C THR A 24 16.52 14.29 -38.37
N ALA A 25 17.44 13.37 -38.27
CA ALA A 25 17.97 12.82 -37.06
C ALA A 25 18.32 13.87 -36.03
N THR A 26 17.80 13.67 -34.84
CA THR A 26 18.52 13.86 -33.59
C THR A 26 17.76 13.01 -32.58
N ALA A 27 18.36 11.96 -32.14
CA ALA A 27 17.88 11.19 -30.98
C ALA A 27 17.78 12.16 -29.82
N PRO A 28 16.58 12.36 -29.25
CA PRO A 28 16.52 12.81 -27.90
C PRO A 28 16.74 11.58 -27.06
N ALA A 29 17.75 11.69 -26.28
CA ALA A 29 17.90 11.02 -25.05
C ALA A 29 16.55 10.50 -24.57
N SER A 30 16.41 9.17 -24.57
CA SER A 30 15.67 8.49 -23.55
C SER A 30 16.02 9.22 -22.28
N VAL A 31 15.08 9.99 -21.76
CA VAL A 31 15.10 10.31 -20.35
C VAL A 31 14.82 8.96 -19.73
N ASP A 32 15.86 8.19 -19.67
CA ASP A 32 16.07 7.21 -18.64
C ASP A 32 15.79 7.99 -17.38
N LYS A 33 14.55 7.90 -16.96
CA LYS A 33 14.20 8.19 -15.60
C LYS A 33 14.96 7.12 -14.83
N ALA A 34 16.24 7.40 -14.69
CA ALA A 34 17.10 6.69 -13.81
C ALA A 34 16.36 6.72 -12.49
N ASP A 35 15.66 5.64 -12.28
CA ASP A 35 15.33 5.12 -11.00
C ASP A 35 16.64 5.11 -10.19
N HIS A 36 16.93 6.26 -9.61
CA HIS A 36 17.81 6.36 -8.46
C HIS A 36 16.98 5.86 -7.27
N SER A 37 16.53 4.64 -7.36
CA SER A 37 16.34 3.82 -6.19
C SER A 37 17.72 3.58 -5.57
N THR A 38 18.25 4.64 -4.95
CA THR A 38 19.03 4.42 -3.74
C THR A 38 18.18 3.48 -2.92
N GLN A 39 18.64 2.26 -2.71
CA GLN A 39 18.02 1.20 -1.91
C GLN A 39 17.88 1.63 -0.44
N ARG A 40 17.15 2.68 -0.19
CA ARG A 40 16.34 2.84 1.01
C ARG A 40 15.10 2.04 0.69
N THR A 41 15.15 0.75 0.97
CA THR A 41 13.98 -0.10 0.92
C THR A 41 12.91 0.62 1.72
N ASP A 42 11.85 1.04 1.03
CA ASP A 42 10.73 1.75 1.65
C ASP A 42 10.25 0.89 2.82
N PRO A 43 10.20 1.40 4.05
CA PRO A 43 9.79 0.60 5.20
C PRO A 43 8.40 -0.02 5.03
N VAL A 44 7.54 0.63 4.25
CA VAL A 44 6.21 0.11 3.88
C VAL A 44 6.34 -1.11 2.99
N GLU A 45 7.15 -1.05 1.93
CA GLU A 45 7.35 -2.17 1.00
C GLU A 45 8.06 -3.35 1.68
N ASN A 46 9.02 -3.09 2.57
CA ASN A 46 9.63 -4.14 3.39
C ASN A 46 8.63 -4.83 4.31
N HIS A 47 7.75 -4.04 4.93
CA HIS A 47 6.73 -4.59 5.81
C HIS A 47 5.70 -5.39 5.01
N LEU A 48 5.23 -4.85 3.89
CA LEU A 48 4.31 -5.52 2.97
C LEU A 48 4.89 -6.85 2.49
N LYS A 49 6.16 -6.85 2.07
CA LYS A 49 6.84 -8.07 1.61
C LYS A 49 6.87 -9.14 2.69
N LYS A 50 7.27 -8.78 3.91
CA LYS A 50 7.29 -9.73 5.04
C LYS A 50 5.90 -10.29 5.34
N LEU A 51 4.89 -9.42 5.36
CA LEU A 51 3.52 -9.82 5.62
C LEU A 51 3.00 -10.73 4.50
N SER A 52 3.30 -10.41 3.25
CA SER A 52 2.94 -11.21 2.08
C SER A 52 3.59 -12.61 2.12
N GLU A 53 4.86 -12.68 2.46
CA GLU A 53 5.57 -13.96 2.61
C GLU A 53 5.00 -14.83 3.74
N GLN A 54 4.65 -14.21 4.87
CA GLN A 54 4.16 -14.92 6.06
C GLN A 54 2.70 -15.36 5.92
N LEU A 55 1.86 -14.52 5.31
CA LEU A 55 0.43 -14.78 5.15
C LEU A 55 0.08 -15.33 3.77
N SER A 56 1.03 -15.43 2.84
CA SER A 56 0.80 -15.81 1.43
C SER A 56 -0.31 -14.95 0.80
N LEU A 57 -0.13 -13.62 0.89
CA LEU A 57 -1.10 -12.67 0.33
C LEU A 57 -1.18 -12.80 -1.19
N THR A 58 -2.37 -12.64 -1.73
CA THR A 58 -2.55 -12.48 -3.18
C THR A 58 -2.16 -11.07 -3.62
N PRO A 59 -1.84 -10.83 -4.91
CA PRO A 59 -1.56 -9.49 -5.41
C PRO A 59 -2.67 -8.47 -5.11
N ASP A 60 -3.94 -8.88 -5.21
CA ASP A 60 -5.09 -8.03 -4.88
C ASP A 60 -5.16 -7.67 -3.39
N GLN A 61 -4.76 -8.60 -2.51
CA GLN A 61 -4.65 -8.34 -1.07
C GLN A 61 -3.48 -7.40 -0.77
N GLU A 62 -2.33 -7.59 -1.41
CA GLU A 62 -1.17 -6.69 -1.26
C GLU A 62 -1.53 -5.25 -1.64
N ASP A 63 -2.26 -5.05 -2.74
CA ASP A 63 -2.69 -3.72 -3.19
C ASP A 63 -3.65 -3.04 -2.20
N GLN A 64 -4.47 -3.83 -1.49
CA GLN A 64 -5.35 -3.32 -0.43
C GLN A 64 -4.61 -3.06 0.89
N VAL A 65 -3.64 -3.89 1.23
CA VAL A 65 -2.85 -3.78 2.47
C VAL A 65 -1.83 -2.65 2.41
N ARG A 66 -1.24 -2.38 1.25
CA ARG A 66 -0.21 -1.35 1.06
C ARG A 66 -0.61 0.04 1.58
N PRO A 67 -1.78 0.62 1.24
CA PRO A 67 -2.19 1.92 1.78
C PRO A 67 -2.41 1.90 3.29
N ILE A 68 -2.86 0.78 3.85
CA ILE A 68 -3.06 0.63 5.30
C ILE A 68 -1.71 0.67 6.03
N LEU A 69 -0.73 -0.06 5.52
CA LEU A 69 0.62 -0.04 6.08
C LEU A 69 1.27 1.35 5.95
N ARG A 70 1.02 2.06 4.85
CA ARG A 70 1.51 3.44 4.68
C ARG A 70 0.93 4.36 5.73
N GLU A 71 -0.38 4.33 5.95
CA GLU A 71 -1.03 5.13 6.99
C GLU A 71 -0.50 4.80 8.39
N MET A 72 -0.28 3.52 8.68
CA MET A 72 0.31 3.07 9.94
C MET A 72 1.72 3.65 10.13
N HIS A 73 2.60 3.49 9.13
CA HIS A 73 3.97 4.01 9.20
C HIS A 73 4.01 5.53 9.33
N ASP A 74 3.15 6.25 8.61
CA ASP A 74 3.03 7.71 8.71
C ASP A 74 2.57 8.14 10.12
N SER A 75 1.62 7.42 10.70
CA SER A 75 1.14 7.68 12.07
C SER A 75 2.22 7.41 13.11
N MET A 76 2.97 6.33 12.96
CA MET A 76 4.10 6.01 13.82
C MET A 76 5.22 7.04 13.71
N ALA A 77 5.55 7.49 12.49
CA ALA A 77 6.56 8.51 12.25
C ALA A 77 6.16 9.86 12.86
N LYS A 78 4.88 10.25 12.77
CA LYS A 78 4.36 11.47 13.43
C LYS A 78 4.49 11.38 14.94
N ALA A 79 4.13 10.26 15.54
CA ALA A 79 4.28 10.05 16.98
C ALA A 79 5.74 10.10 17.41
N GLU A 80 6.68 9.63 16.60
CA GLU A 80 8.11 9.66 16.88
C GLU A 80 8.69 11.08 16.81
N GLN A 81 8.19 11.90 15.90
CA GLN A 81 8.66 13.27 15.67
C GLN A 81 8.03 14.29 16.63
N ASP A 82 6.95 13.93 17.31
CA ASP A 82 6.26 14.83 18.24
C ASP A 82 7.04 14.94 19.56
N GLN A 83 7.70 16.08 19.72
CA GLN A 83 8.51 16.37 20.90
C GLN A 83 7.66 16.71 22.16
N ASN A 84 6.35 16.92 21.98
CA ASN A 84 5.45 17.22 23.10
C ASN A 84 4.93 15.94 23.78
N LEU A 85 5.11 14.78 23.16
CA LEU A 85 4.70 13.51 23.71
C LEU A 85 5.75 12.96 24.65
N SER A 86 5.30 12.47 25.79
CA SER A 86 6.10 11.60 26.65
C SER A 86 6.39 10.26 25.97
N ASP A 87 7.36 9.52 26.45
CA ASP A 87 7.70 8.19 25.92
C ASP A 87 6.52 7.21 25.99
N ASP A 88 5.71 7.31 27.04
CA ASP A 88 4.54 6.44 27.20
C ASP A 88 3.42 6.82 26.24
N GLU A 89 3.18 8.13 26.04
CA GLU A 89 2.20 8.59 25.04
C GLU A 89 2.61 8.23 23.62
N ARG A 90 3.92 8.34 23.31
CA ARG A 90 4.48 7.94 22.03
C ARG A 90 4.27 6.44 21.77
N LYS A 91 4.55 5.60 22.76
CA LYS A 91 4.28 4.16 22.68
C LYS A 91 2.80 3.86 22.49
N ALA A 92 1.93 4.53 23.24
CA ALA A 92 0.48 4.36 23.13
C ALA A 92 -0.03 4.75 21.74
N GLN A 93 0.48 5.84 21.15
CA GLN A 93 0.09 6.25 19.79
C GLN A 93 0.59 5.27 18.71
N LYS A 94 1.82 4.76 18.85
CA LYS A 94 2.35 3.74 17.94
C LYS A 94 1.52 2.45 18.04
N HIS A 95 1.17 2.04 19.24
CA HIS A 95 0.31 0.87 19.45
C HIS A 95 -1.08 1.08 18.84
N ALA A 96 -1.68 2.25 19.05
CA ALA A 96 -2.97 2.59 18.45
C ALA A 96 -2.92 2.56 16.91
N ALA A 97 -1.83 3.04 16.29
CA ALA A 97 -1.64 2.97 14.84
C ALA A 97 -1.56 1.52 14.34
N PHE A 98 -0.86 0.65 15.09
CA PHE A 98 -0.79 -0.77 14.78
C PHE A 98 -2.16 -1.45 14.89
N MET A 99 -2.88 -1.26 15.98
CA MET A 99 -4.21 -1.84 16.20
C MET A 99 -5.22 -1.38 15.15
N LYS A 100 -5.13 -0.11 14.71
CA LYS A 100 -5.94 0.40 13.61
C LYS A 100 -5.64 -0.33 12.30
N ALA A 101 -4.38 -0.49 11.96
CA ALA A 101 -3.96 -1.21 10.76
C ALA A 101 -4.42 -2.68 10.80
N ASP A 102 -4.23 -3.37 11.92
CA ASP A 102 -4.71 -4.74 12.11
C ASP A 102 -6.21 -4.86 11.85
N SER A 103 -7.02 -3.99 12.45
CA SER A 103 -8.48 -3.99 12.27
C SER A 103 -8.91 -3.77 10.81
N GLN A 104 -8.11 -3.07 10.02
CA GLN A 104 -8.36 -2.81 8.59
C GLN A 104 -7.86 -3.95 7.70
N ILE A 105 -6.78 -4.63 8.08
CA ILE A 105 -6.19 -5.75 7.34
C ILE A 105 -7.02 -7.03 7.53
N ARG A 106 -7.51 -7.30 8.73
CA ARG A 106 -8.27 -8.54 9.04
C ARG A 106 -9.43 -8.83 8.08
N PRO A 107 -10.30 -7.88 7.68
CA PRO A 107 -11.38 -8.17 6.74
C PRO A 107 -10.91 -8.50 5.31
N ILE A 108 -9.66 -8.15 4.94
CA ILE A 108 -9.06 -8.48 3.64
C ILE A 108 -8.57 -9.93 3.61
N LEU A 109 -8.25 -10.49 4.78
CA LEU A 109 -7.67 -11.82 4.94
C LEU A 109 -8.73 -12.92 4.96
N ASN A 110 -8.37 -14.10 4.45
CA ASN A 110 -9.14 -15.32 4.68
C ASN A 110 -8.91 -15.90 6.09
N ASP A 111 -9.64 -16.94 6.47
CA ASP A 111 -9.61 -17.47 7.83
C ASP A 111 -8.25 -18.12 8.21
N ASP A 112 -7.56 -18.71 7.25
CA ASP A 112 -6.24 -19.32 7.52
C ASP A 112 -5.16 -18.24 7.65
N GLN A 113 -5.24 -17.18 6.86
CA GLN A 113 -4.37 -16.02 6.96
C GLN A 113 -4.56 -15.28 8.30
N LYS A 114 -5.81 -15.14 8.78
CA LYS A 114 -6.12 -14.56 10.10
C LYS A 114 -5.48 -15.36 11.22
N LYS A 115 -5.59 -16.70 11.20
CA LYS A 115 -4.94 -17.57 12.19
C LYS A 115 -3.42 -17.39 12.21
N THR A 116 -2.84 -17.29 11.02
CA THR A 116 -1.40 -17.06 10.91
C THR A 116 -1.02 -15.68 11.45
N LEU A 117 -1.81 -14.65 11.17
CA LEU A 117 -1.61 -13.31 11.71
C LEU A 117 -1.68 -13.32 13.25
N ASP A 118 -2.69 -13.96 13.83
CA ASP A 118 -2.84 -14.11 15.29
C ASP A 118 -1.61 -14.78 15.92
N GLN A 119 -1.03 -15.78 15.26
CA GLN A 119 0.19 -16.44 15.73
C GLN A 119 1.42 -15.53 15.68
N LEU A 120 1.54 -14.71 14.63
CA LEU A 120 2.62 -13.73 14.50
C LEU A 120 2.53 -12.64 15.55
N GLU A 121 1.33 -12.14 15.82
CA GLU A 121 1.08 -11.15 16.87
C GLU A 121 1.43 -11.68 18.26
N GLN A 122 1.04 -12.92 18.55
CA GLN A 122 1.41 -13.58 19.82
C GLN A 122 2.93 -13.74 19.99
N GLN A 123 3.68 -13.95 18.90
CA GLN A 123 5.13 -14.05 18.95
C GLN A 123 5.79 -12.68 19.17
N MET A 124 5.21 -11.61 18.62
CA MET A 124 5.74 -10.26 18.75
C MET A 124 5.39 -9.62 20.11
N HIS A 125 4.24 -9.96 20.67
CA HIS A 125 3.71 -9.42 21.94
C HIS A 125 3.26 -10.56 22.88
N PRO A 126 4.20 -11.37 23.40
CA PRO A 126 3.85 -12.45 24.33
C PRO A 126 3.37 -11.86 25.65
N GLY A 127 2.07 -11.62 25.79
CA GLY A 127 1.48 -11.15 27.03
C GLY A 127 0.31 -10.16 26.94
N GLU A 128 -0.01 -9.64 25.76
CA GLU A 128 -1.09 -8.65 25.62
C GLU A 128 -2.47 -9.24 25.29
N HIS A 129 -2.55 -10.52 24.91
CA HIS A 129 -3.84 -11.18 24.59
C HIS A 129 -4.40 -12.06 25.70
N GLY A 130 -4.04 -11.78 26.95
CA GLY A 130 -4.49 -12.58 28.08
C GLY A 130 -5.13 -11.79 29.20
N LYS A 131 -6.32 -11.20 28.96
CA LYS A 131 -7.36 -11.03 30.00
C LYS A 131 -8.66 -10.56 29.40
#